data_db602e76f5f4d5a322582d0e2b4d739d
#
_entry.id   db602e76f5f4d5a322582d0e2b4d739d
#
_cell.length_a   1.000
_cell.length_b   1.000
_cell.length_c   1.000
_cell.angle_alpha   90.00
_cell.angle_beta   90.00
_cell.angle_gamma   90.00
#
_symmetry.space_group_name_H-M   'P 1'
#
loop_
_entity.id
_entity.type
_entity.pdbx_description
1 polymer ?
#
loop_
_entity_poly.entity_id
_entity_poly.type
_entity_poly.pdbx_seq_one_letter_code
_entity_poly.pdbx_strand_id
1 'polypeptide(L)'
;DGLNAIIVMGGIFAVGVFNLEIKDLLKLSILMNITAFIGAFFGGIINDKYGSKIVIIFSLIGLILSSTAILFTFSASTFLFLAAINGLFIGPIQSASRVVITSMLKKNNQGKGFGLFATSGKLTSFMGPLLVSTVTFLTDSQRIGFSAAILLLLSGLIVLLNIKKIN
;
A
#
# COMPACT_ATOMS: atom_id res chain seq x y z
N ASP A 1 -2.81 7.05 1.55
CA ASP A 1 -3.23 7.39 0.17
C ASP A 1 -2.42 6.64 -0.88
N GLY A 2 -1.09 6.61 -0.80
CA GLY A 2 -0.25 5.86 -1.75
C GLY A 2 -0.55 4.36 -1.79
N LEU A 3 -0.82 3.75 -0.63
CA LEU A 3 -1.23 2.35 -0.55
C LEU A 3 -2.55 2.11 -1.28
N ASN A 4 -3.54 2.97 -1.04
CA ASN A 4 -4.84 2.88 -1.69
C ASN A 4 -4.73 3.12 -3.21
N ALA A 5 -3.86 4.05 -3.63
CA ALA A 5 -3.56 4.27 -5.04
C ALA A 5 -3.01 3.00 -5.71
N ILE A 6 -2.06 2.29 -5.09
CA ILE A 6 -1.52 1.03 -5.62
C ILE A 6 -2.59 -0.05 -5.72
N ILE A 7 -3.45 -0.19 -4.72
CA ILE A 7 -4.51 -1.21 -4.72
C ILE A 7 -5.54 -0.93 -5.83
N VAL A 8 -6.04 0.32 -5.90
CA VAL A 8 -7.11 0.70 -6.84
C VAL A 8 -6.57 0.80 -8.28
N MET A 9 -5.47 1.53 -8.45
CA MET A 9 -4.91 1.79 -9.78
C MET A 9 -4.11 0.60 -10.32
N GLY A 10 -3.65 -0.32 -9.45
CA GLY A 10 -2.96 -1.54 -9.86
C GLY A 10 -3.80 -2.44 -10.76
N GLY A 11 -5.12 -2.53 -10.52
CA GLY A 11 -6.04 -3.24 -11.40
C GLY A 11 -6.19 -2.56 -12.76
N ILE A 12 -6.34 -1.24 -12.80
CA ILE A 12 -6.42 -0.46 -14.04
C ILE A 12 -5.12 -0.57 -14.84
N PHE A 13 -3.99 -0.50 -14.15
CA PHE A 13 -2.66 -0.68 -14.75
C PHE A 13 -2.50 -2.09 -15.35
N ALA A 14 -2.99 -3.11 -14.66
CA ALA A 14 -2.96 -4.49 -15.13
C ALA A 14 -3.72 -4.69 -16.46
N VAL A 15 -4.91 -4.10 -16.57
CA VAL A 15 -5.70 -4.14 -17.81
C VAL A 15 -5.04 -3.30 -18.91
N GLY A 16 -4.68 -2.07 -18.60
CA GLY A 16 -4.24 -1.12 -19.62
C GLY A 16 -2.82 -1.37 -20.15
N VAL A 17 -1.91 -1.95 -19.35
CA VAL A 17 -0.52 -2.20 -19.75
C VAL A 17 -0.28 -3.64 -20.18
N PHE A 18 -0.95 -4.61 -19.52
CA PHE A 18 -0.73 -6.04 -19.77
C PHE A 18 -1.91 -6.74 -20.44
N ASN A 19 -2.99 -5.98 -20.77
CA ASN A 19 -4.22 -6.51 -21.38
C ASN A 19 -4.81 -7.71 -20.61
N LEU A 20 -4.74 -7.68 -19.28
CA LEU A 20 -5.29 -8.74 -18.44
C LEU A 20 -6.82 -8.70 -18.47
N GLU A 21 -7.44 -9.87 -18.56
CA GLU A 21 -8.89 -10.00 -18.51
C GLU A 21 -9.43 -9.95 -17.07
N ILE A 22 -10.73 -9.72 -16.93
CA ILE A 22 -11.40 -9.68 -15.61
C ILE A 22 -11.14 -10.95 -14.79
N LYS A 23 -11.10 -12.12 -15.45
CA LYS A 23 -10.78 -13.41 -14.80
C LYS A 23 -9.39 -13.42 -14.17
N ASP A 24 -8.40 -12.76 -14.78
CA ASP A 24 -7.04 -12.70 -14.27
C ASP A 24 -6.92 -11.70 -13.14
N LEU A 25 -7.69 -10.60 -13.18
CA LEU A 25 -7.83 -9.66 -12.06
C LEU A 25 -8.46 -10.33 -10.82
N LEU A 26 -9.45 -11.21 -11.02
CA LEU A 26 -10.03 -11.97 -9.89
C LEU A 26 -9.00 -12.90 -9.27
N LYS A 27 -8.23 -13.65 -10.08
CA LYS A 27 -7.13 -14.48 -9.57
C LYS A 27 -6.08 -13.66 -8.86
N LEU A 28 -5.68 -12.52 -9.43
CA LEU A 28 -4.73 -11.59 -8.82
C LEU A 28 -5.23 -11.10 -7.46
N SER A 29 -6.50 -10.69 -7.37
CA SER A 29 -7.11 -10.22 -6.13
C SER A 29 -7.08 -11.29 -5.03
N ILE A 30 -7.43 -12.54 -5.38
CA ILE A 30 -7.37 -13.68 -4.44
C ILE A 30 -5.92 -13.90 -3.99
N LEU A 31 -4.97 -13.92 -4.92
CA LEU A 31 -3.55 -14.12 -4.63
C LEU A 31 -3.01 -13.01 -3.71
N MET A 32 -3.32 -11.74 -4.01
CA MET A 32 -2.93 -10.60 -3.19
C MET A 32 -3.53 -10.66 -1.78
N ASN A 33 -4.78 -11.10 -1.63
CA ASN A 33 -5.38 -11.28 -0.31
C ASN A 33 -4.71 -12.40 0.51
N ILE A 34 -4.37 -13.52 -0.13
CA ILE A 34 -3.64 -14.62 0.52
C ILE A 34 -2.25 -14.15 0.96
N THR A 35 -1.52 -13.48 0.09
CA THR A 35 -0.18 -12.96 0.43
C THR A 35 -0.26 -11.86 1.49
N ALA A 36 -1.28 -11.00 1.48
CA ALA A 36 -1.51 -9.99 2.51
C ALA A 36 -1.81 -10.63 3.87
N PHE A 37 -2.58 -11.72 3.91
CA PHE A 37 -2.81 -12.48 5.13
C PHE A 37 -1.50 -13.04 5.69
N ILE A 38 -0.69 -13.70 4.84
CA ILE A 38 0.62 -14.22 5.22
C ILE A 38 1.51 -13.10 5.74
N GLY A 39 1.57 -11.99 5.02
CA GLY A 39 2.34 -10.80 5.41
C GLY A 39 1.88 -10.23 6.75
N ALA A 40 0.57 -10.09 6.96
CA ALA A 40 0.01 -9.59 8.22
C ALA A 40 0.33 -10.51 9.41
N PHE A 41 0.29 -11.83 9.20
CA PHE A 41 0.63 -12.81 10.22
C PHE A 41 2.09 -12.67 10.67
N PHE A 42 3.04 -12.72 9.75
CA PHE A 42 4.46 -12.54 10.08
C PHE A 42 4.78 -11.12 10.55
N GLY A 43 4.13 -10.12 9.94
CA GLY A 43 4.23 -8.72 10.36
C GLY A 43 3.76 -8.52 11.80
N GLY A 44 2.73 -9.22 12.25
CA GLY A 44 2.28 -9.23 13.65
C GLY A 44 3.35 -9.73 14.61
N ILE A 45 4.00 -10.85 14.29
CA ILE A 45 5.09 -11.41 15.09
C ILE A 45 6.27 -10.43 15.19
N ILE A 46 6.62 -9.81 14.07
CA ILE A 46 7.70 -8.81 14.04
C ILE A 46 7.28 -7.56 14.83
N ASN A 47 6.02 -7.16 14.73
CA ASN A 47 5.46 -6.02 15.45
C ASN A 47 5.56 -6.19 16.99
N ASP A 48 5.26 -7.37 17.48
CA ASP A 48 5.32 -7.69 18.92
C ASP A 48 6.77 -7.64 19.44
N LYS A 49 7.76 -7.95 18.60
CA LYS A 49 9.17 -7.99 18.99
C LYS A 49 9.90 -6.67 18.78
N TYR A 50 9.63 -5.97 17.69
CA TYR A 50 10.41 -4.80 17.26
C TYR A 50 9.60 -3.49 17.20
N GLY A 51 8.29 -3.57 17.41
CA GLY A 51 7.39 -2.41 17.40
C GLY A 51 6.86 -2.05 16.00
N SER A 52 5.73 -1.34 16.01
CA SER A 52 4.96 -1.03 14.80
C SER A 52 5.71 -0.16 13.80
N LYS A 53 6.54 0.76 14.26
CA LYS A 53 7.29 1.68 13.38
C LYS A 53 8.20 0.91 12.44
N ILE A 54 8.92 -0.08 12.94
CA ILE A 54 9.86 -0.90 12.14
C ILE A 54 9.10 -1.70 11.09
N VAL A 55 7.98 -2.30 11.47
CA VAL A 55 7.12 -3.07 10.54
C VAL A 55 6.62 -2.18 9.40
N ILE A 56 6.14 -0.97 9.71
CA ILE A 56 5.64 -0.04 8.69
C ILE A 56 6.77 0.41 7.77
N ILE A 57 7.95 0.77 8.30
CA ILE A 57 9.11 1.20 7.50
C ILE A 57 9.55 0.07 6.55
N PHE A 58 9.74 -1.14 7.08
CA PHE A 58 10.17 -2.29 6.27
C PHE A 58 9.17 -2.60 5.16
N SER A 59 7.88 -2.57 5.49
CA SER A 59 6.82 -2.85 4.52
C SER A 59 6.69 -1.75 3.47
N LEU A 60 6.86 -0.47 3.84
CA LEU A 60 6.90 0.64 2.88
C LEU A 60 8.06 0.51 1.91
N ILE A 61 9.25 0.17 2.41
CA ILE A 61 10.43 -0.07 1.55
C ILE A 61 10.14 -1.22 0.57
N GLY A 62 9.60 -2.33 1.06
CA GLY A 62 9.23 -3.47 0.23
C GLY A 62 8.21 -3.11 -0.86
N LEU A 63 7.18 -2.33 -0.50
CA LEU A 63 6.18 -1.82 -1.46
C LEU A 63 6.79 -0.88 -2.51
N ILE A 64 7.66 0.03 -2.10
CA ILE A 64 8.34 0.95 -3.01
C ILE A 64 9.21 0.17 -3.99
N LEU A 65 10.01 -0.77 -3.52
CA LEU A 65 10.90 -1.57 -4.36
C LEU A 65 10.10 -2.45 -5.35
N SER A 66 9.10 -3.18 -4.88
CA SER A 66 8.29 -4.05 -5.73
C SER A 66 7.43 -3.26 -6.72
N SER A 67 6.85 -2.13 -6.31
CA SER A 67 6.10 -1.25 -7.20
C SER A 67 7.00 -0.57 -8.24
N THR A 68 8.23 -0.21 -7.86
CA THR A 68 9.22 0.30 -8.81
C THR A 68 9.62 -0.78 -9.82
N ALA A 69 9.83 -2.03 -9.39
CA ALA A 69 10.09 -3.14 -10.30
C ALA A 69 8.92 -3.38 -11.29
N ILE A 70 7.67 -3.18 -10.86
CA ILE A 70 6.50 -3.25 -11.74
C ILE A 70 6.59 -2.23 -12.89
N LEU A 71 7.09 -1.03 -12.67
CA LEU A 71 7.23 -0.01 -13.72
C LEU A 71 8.15 -0.46 -14.86
N PHE A 72 9.16 -1.25 -14.54
CA PHE A 72 10.16 -1.71 -15.52
C PHE A 72 9.83 -3.09 -16.11
N THR A 73 8.76 -3.75 -15.65
CA THR A 73 8.39 -5.06 -16.23
C THR A 73 7.52 -4.91 -17.47
N PHE A 74 7.71 -5.84 -18.41
CA PHE A 74 6.94 -5.93 -19.65
C PHE A 74 6.18 -7.27 -19.77
N SER A 75 6.39 -8.18 -18.84
CA SER A 75 5.75 -9.49 -18.80
C SER A 75 4.58 -9.52 -17.83
N ALA A 76 3.42 -9.99 -18.28
CA ALA A 76 2.25 -10.18 -17.42
C ALA A 76 2.53 -11.14 -16.24
N SER A 77 3.30 -12.22 -16.47
CA SER A 77 3.64 -13.18 -15.43
C SER A 77 4.52 -12.55 -14.36
N THR A 78 5.52 -11.74 -14.76
CA THR A 78 6.37 -11.00 -13.81
C THR A 78 5.56 -9.95 -13.03
N PHE A 79 4.62 -9.28 -13.70
CA PHE A 79 3.70 -8.35 -13.05
C PHE A 79 2.88 -9.06 -11.96
N LEU A 80 2.25 -10.19 -12.26
CA LEU A 80 1.45 -10.97 -11.31
C LEU A 80 2.28 -11.41 -10.10
N PHE A 81 3.51 -11.83 -10.32
CA PHE A 81 4.44 -12.19 -9.25
C PHE A 81 4.80 -10.99 -8.35
N LEU A 82 5.16 -9.86 -8.94
CA LEU A 82 5.48 -8.63 -8.20
C LEU A 82 4.26 -8.07 -7.46
N ALA A 83 3.08 -8.16 -8.05
CA ALA A 83 1.83 -7.77 -7.39
C ALA A 83 1.51 -8.68 -6.19
N ALA A 84 1.79 -9.97 -6.27
CA ALA A 84 1.68 -10.87 -5.12
C ALA A 84 2.67 -10.49 -4.01
N ILE A 85 3.89 -10.06 -4.35
CA ILE A 85 4.88 -9.51 -3.40
C ILE A 85 4.34 -8.22 -2.77
N ASN A 86 3.69 -7.33 -3.52
CA ASN A 86 3.01 -6.16 -2.95
C ASN A 86 1.99 -6.57 -1.87
N GLY A 87 1.23 -7.63 -2.10
CA GLY A 87 0.30 -8.18 -1.09
C GLY A 87 1.00 -8.46 0.24
N LEU A 88 2.19 -9.12 0.22
CA LEU A 88 2.95 -9.43 1.43
C LEU A 88 3.27 -8.19 2.29
N PHE A 89 3.45 -7.02 1.69
CA PHE A 89 3.76 -5.79 2.41
C PHE A 89 2.51 -4.97 2.76
N ILE A 90 1.42 -5.10 2.01
CA ILE A 90 0.15 -4.40 2.27
C ILE A 90 -0.45 -4.84 3.62
N GLY A 91 -0.47 -6.14 3.89
CA GLY A 91 -1.03 -6.70 5.12
C GLY A 91 -0.40 -6.13 6.40
N PRO A 92 0.94 -6.21 6.55
CA PRO A 92 1.63 -5.69 7.72
C PRO A 92 1.44 -4.19 7.94
N ILE A 93 1.45 -3.37 6.87
CA ILE A 93 1.22 -1.92 7.00
C ILE A 93 -0.16 -1.65 7.58
N GLN A 94 -1.20 -2.31 7.08
CA GLN A 94 -2.56 -2.10 7.55
C GLN A 94 -2.74 -2.52 9.01
N SER A 95 -2.16 -3.67 9.42
CA SER A 95 -2.24 -4.14 10.80
C SER A 95 -1.44 -3.26 11.75
N ALA A 96 -0.17 -2.97 11.43
CA ALA A 96 0.71 -2.17 12.27
C ALA A 96 0.21 -0.71 12.43
N SER A 97 -0.37 -0.12 11.39
CA SER A 97 -0.97 1.23 11.48
C SER A 97 -2.09 1.31 12.51
N ARG A 98 -2.92 0.26 12.62
CA ARG A 98 -3.98 0.19 13.64
C ARG A 98 -3.40 0.04 15.05
N VAL A 99 -2.31 -0.71 15.21
CA VAL A 99 -1.61 -0.84 16.50
C VAL A 99 -1.02 0.49 16.93
N VAL A 100 -0.41 1.26 16.01
CA VAL A 100 0.09 2.62 16.30
C VAL A 100 -1.02 3.50 16.87
N ILE A 101 -2.21 3.52 16.26
CA ILE A 101 -3.33 4.33 16.75
C ILE A 101 -3.73 3.92 18.16
N THR A 102 -3.83 2.62 18.45
CA THR A 102 -4.18 2.15 19.79
C THR A 102 -3.13 2.51 20.84
N SER A 103 -1.84 2.45 20.48
CA SER A 103 -0.74 2.76 21.39
C SER A 103 -0.65 4.26 21.74
N MET A 104 -1.06 5.15 20.82
CA MET A 104 -1.03 6.60 21.00
C MET A 104 -2.19 7.14 21.84
N LEU A 105 -3.24 6.36 22.05
CA LEU A 105 -4.48 6.80 22.68
C LEU A 105 -4.68 6.19 24.06
N LYS A 106 -5.18 7.01 25.02
CA LYS A 106 -5.65 6.50 26.31
C LYS A 106 -6.86 5.57 26.07
N LYS A 107 -7.00 4.53 26.90
CA LYS A 107 -8.09 3.52 26.80
C LYS A 107 -9.48 4.13 26.59
N ASN A 108 -9.79 5.21 27.30
CA ASN A 108 -11.11 5.88 27.20
C ASN A 108 -11.36 6.64 25.89
N ASN A 109 -10.32 6.89 25.09
CA ASN A 109 -10.41 7.67 23.84
C ASN A 109 -10.14 6.83 22.59
N GLN A 110 -9.94 5.53 22.71
CA GLN A 110 -9.61 4.65 21.58
C GLN A 110 -10.70 4.67 20.50
N GLY A 111 -11.99 4.61 20.88
CA GLY A 111 -13.09 4.67 19.92
C GLY A 111 -13.11 5.97 19.11
N LYS A 112 -12.89 7.13 19.76
CA LYS A 112 -12.80 8.42 19.08
C LYS A 112 -11.60 8.50 18.15
N GLY A 113 -10.45 7.97 18.58
CA GLY A 113 -9.23 7.95 17.77
C GLY A 113 -9.37 7.06 16.54
N PHE A 114 -9.97 5.87 16.68
CA PHE A 114 -10.28 5.01 15.52
C PHE A 114 -11.28 5.67 14.57
N GLY A 115 -12.28 6.36 15.10
CA GLY A 115 -13.22 7.13 14.29
C GLY A 115 -12.51 8.20 13.45
N LEU A 116 -11.64 9.01 14.07
CA LEU A 116 -10.84 10.02 13.36
C LEU A 116 -9.90 9.39 12.32
N PHE A 117 -9.22 8.30 12.67
CA PHE A 117 -8.34 7.58 11.75
C PHE A 117 -9.11 7.04 10.53
N ALA A 118 -10.25 6.39 10.77
CA ALA A 118 -11.08 5.84 9.69
C ALA A 118 -11.67 6.95 8.81
N THR A 119 -12.12 8.05 9.41
CA THR A 119 -12.68 9.19 8.69
C THR A 119 -11.61 9.89 7.86
N SER A 120 -10.44 10.19 8.44
CA SER A 120 -9.33 10.80 7.70
C SER A 120 -8.88 9.93 6.52
N GLY A 121 -8.73 8.63 6.74
CA GLY A 121 -8.37 7.70 5.67
C GLY A 121 -9.39 7.64 4.55
N LYS A 122 -10.70 7.70 4.87
CA LYS A 122 -11.75 7.74 3.84
C LYS A 122 -11.81 9.07 3.11
N LEU A 123 -11.66 10.19 3.82
CA LEU A 123 -11.67 11.53 3.23
C LEU A 123 -10.52 11.75 2.23
N THR A 124 -9.37 11.13 2.47
CA THR A 124 -8.19 11.27 1.60
C THR A 124 -8.03 10.13 0.59
N SER A 125 -8.82 9.07 0.70
CA SER A 125 -8.65 7.85 -0.11
C SER A 125 -8.76 8.07 -1.63
N PHE A 126 -9.47 9.12 -2.06
CA PHE A 126 -9.58 9.48 -3.48
C PHE A 126 -8.36 10.24 -4.02
N MET A 127 -7.54 10.85 -3.15
CA MET A 127 -6.41 11.71 -3.58
C MET A 127 -5.34 10.90 -4.31
N GLY A 128 -5.04 9.70 -3.85
CA GLY A 128 -4.08 8.83 -4.51
C GLY A 128 -4.49 8.44 -5.93
N PRO A 129 -5.67 7.81 -6.13
CA PRO A 129 -6.19 7.55 -7.47
C PRO A 129 -6.36 8.78 -8.35
N LEU A 130 -6.78 9.92 -7.79
CA LEU A 130 -6.89 11.19 -8.52
C LEU A 130 -5.54 11.66 -9.05
N LEU A 131 -4.49 11.63 -8.23
CA LEU A 131 -3.12 11.98 -8.65
C LEU A 131 -2.63 11.06 -9.78
N VAL A 132 -2.76 9.75 -9.61
CA VAL A 132 -2.34 8.78 -10.62
C VAL A 132 -3.10 8.99 -11.93
N SER A 133 -4.42 9.16 -11.89
CA SER A 133 -5.23 9.38 -13.09
C SER A 133 -4.92 10.71 -13.78
N THR A 134 -4.70 11.79 -13.01
CA THR A 134 -4.32 13.10 -13.55
C THR A 134 -2.96 13.03 -14.26
N VAL A 135 -1.95 12.41 -13.62
CA VAL A 135 -0.63 12.24 -14.24
C VAL A 135 -0.71 11.34 -15.47
N THR A 136 -1.51 10.27 -15.43
CA THR A 136 -1.76 9.41 -16.59
C THR A 136 -2.36 10.19 -17.74
N PHE A 137 -3.38 11.02 -17.46
CA PHE A 137 -4.06 11.85 -18.46
C PHE A 137 -3.12 12.87 -19.10
N LEU A 138 -2.29 13.54 -18.29
CA LEU A 138 -1.37 14.58 -18.77
C LEU A 138 -0.18 14.02 -19.57
N THR A 139 0.19 12.77 -19.33
CA THR A 139 1.37 12.12 -19.94
C THR A 139 1.04 11.07 -20.99
N ASP A 140 -0.24 10.77 -21.17
CA ASP A 140 -0.74 9.65 -21.99
C ASP A 140 -0.04 8.30 -21.67
N SER A 141 0.46 8.16 -20.42
CA SER A 141 1.23 6.99 -19.99
C SER A 141 0.78 6.47 -18.63
N GLN A 142 0.20 5.29 -18.59
CA GLN A 142 -0.18 4.62 -17.34
C GLN A 142 1.04 4.30 -16.47
N ARG A 143 2.22 4.05 -17.06
CA ARG A 143 3.46 3.80 -16.33
C ARG A 143 3.92 5.05 -15.57
N ILE A 144 3.88 6.20 -16.23
CA ILE A 144 4.21 7.47 -15.59
C ILE A 144 3.15 7.82 -14.54
N GLY A 145 1.87 7.61 -14.82
CA GLY A 145 0.80 7.78 -13.83
C GLY A 145 1.02 6.93 -12.58
N PHE A 146 1.34 5.64 -12.75
CA PHE A 146 1.57 4.73 -11.62
C PHE A 146 2.78 5.14 -10.76
N SER A 147 3.79 5.82 -11.34
CA SER A 147 4.93 6.35 -10.57
C SER A 147 4.50 7.40 -9.53
N ALA A 148 3.40 8.11 -9.74
CA ALA A 148 2.86 9.06 -8.75
C ALA A 148 2.44 8.36 -7.45
N ALA A 149 1.92 7.12 -7.52
CA ALA A 149 1.62 6.34 -6.32
C ALA A 149 2.89 5.98 -5.53
N ILE A 150 4.00 5.71 -6.22
CA ILE A 150 5.29 5.43 -5.59
C ILE A 150 5.84 6.69 -4.91
N LEU A 151 5.69 7.86 -5.52
CA LEU A 151 6.08 9.14 -4.91
C LEU A 151 5.27 9.42 -3.64
N LEU A 152 3.98 9.08 -3.62
CA LEU A 152 3.15 9.17 -2.41
C LEU A 152 3.65 8.22 -1.30
N LEU A 153 4.06 6.99 -1.63
CA LEU A 153 4.64 6.09 -0.64
C LEU A 153 5.98 6.60 -0.10
N LEU A 154 6.82 7.15 -0.97
CA LEU A 154 8.10 7.76 -0.59
C LEU A 154 7.90 8.95 0.34
N SER A 155 6.95 9.83 0.05
CA SER A 155 6.61 10.95 0.93
C SER A 155 6.14 10.47 2.30
N GLY A 156 5.29 9.44 2.35
CA GLY A 156 4.85 8.79 3.58
C GLY A 156 6.00 8.18 4.38
N LEU A 157 6.96 7.54 3.71
CA LEU A 157 8.16 6.99 4.35
C LEU A 157 9.03 8.09 4.95
N ILE A 158 9.27 9.19 4.22
CA ILE A 158 10.05 10.34 4.71
C ILE A 158 9.40 10.94 5.95
N VAL A 159 8.09 11.16 5.94
CA VAL A 159 7.34 11.68 7.10
C VAL A 159 7.48 10.73 8.29
N LEU A 160 7.33 9.42 8.08
CA LEU A 160 7.42 8.42 9.14
C LEU A 160 8.82 8.35 9.78
N LEU A 161 9.87 8.51 8.97
CA LEU A 161 11.26 8.53 9.47
C LEU A 161 11.51 9.73 10.38
N ASN A 162 10.91 10.89 10.10
CA ASN A 162 11.05 12.11 10.90
C ASN A 162 10.28 12.09 12.22
N ILE A 163 9.32 11.19 12.39
CA ILE A 163 8.57 11.05 13.65
C ILE A 163 9.43 10.32 14.69
N LYS A 164 9.87 11.04 15.74
CA LYS A 164 10.80 10.50 16.77
C LYS A 164 10.17 9.53 17.77
N LYS A 165 8.85 9.58 18.01
CA LYS A 165 8.15 8.74 19.02
C LYS A 165 6.95 8.02 18.39
N ILE A 166 7.18 6.83 17.92
CA ILE A 166 6.15 5.79 17.77
C ILE A 166 6.77 4.54 18.38
N ASN A 167 6.31 4.20 19.58
CA ASN A 167 6.69 2.95 20.24
C ASN A 167 5.86 1.80 19.67
#